data_0ac4b40f89a977a7d231132fdc7ab4f3
#
_entry.id   0ac4b40f89a977a7d231132fdc7ab4f3
#
_cell.length_a   1.000
_cell.length_b   1.000
_cell.length_c   1.000
_cell.angle_alpha   90.00
_cell.angle_beta   90.00
_cell.angle_gamma   90.00
#
_symmetry.space_group_name_H-M   'P 1'
#
loop_
_entity.id
_entity.type
_entity.pdbx_description
1 polymer ?
#
loop_
_entity_poly.entity_id
_entity_poly.type
_entity_poly.pdbx_seq_one_letter_code
_entity_poly.pdbx_strand_id
1 'polypeptide(L)'
;MNQIDDKTDEELVRLVLKNKTDAFDILAKRYEKKLLRYGKRFLYNHENIEDVVQNVLTKAYVNIKSFDPSRKFSPWIYRIAHNEFINLIKKEKKLPFLFLEADVIFSFAGEKNFLKDIETREEKEEIEKYLHKLKEKYREPIVLYYFEEKDYQEISDILKIPVSTVGTRLKRGRSEIKKLLHEKRK
;
A
#
# COMPACT_ATOMS: atom_id res chain seq x y z
N MET A 1 1.26 -31.46 2.85
CA MET A 1 1.64 -30.07 2.54
C MET A 1 2.15 -30.07 1.12
N ASN A 2 1.50 -29.33 0.22
CA ASN A 2 1.88 -29.33 -1.19
C ASN A 2 3.21 -28.56 -1.35
N GLN A 3 4.19 -29.16 -2.03
CA GLN A 3 5.49 -28.52 -2.36
C GLN A 3 5.35 -27.15 -3.10
N ILE A 4 4.16 -26.79 -3.52
CA ILE A 4 3.87 -25.54 -4.24
C ILE A 4 3.63 -24.37 -3.26
N ASP A 5 3.15 -24.66 -2.04
CA ASP A 5 2.84 -23.61 -1.04
C ASP A 5 4.10 -22.91 -0.49
N ASP A 6 5.26 -23.59 -0.52
CA ASP A 6 6.56 -23.04 -0.04
C ASP A 6 7.30 -22.18 -1.06
N LYS A 7 6.78 -22.08 -2.30
CA LYS A 7 7.43 -21.31 -3.37
C LYS A 7 7.31 -19.80 -3.14
N THR A 8 8.31 -19.07 -3.63
CA THR A 8 8.27 -17.59 -3.66
C THR A 8 7.16 -17.11 -4.60
N ASP A 9 6.73 -15.86 -4.43
CA ASP A 9 5.69 -15.27 -5.26
C ASP A 9 6.12 -15.23 -6.74
N GLU A 10 7.40 -14.94 -7.01
CA GLU A 10 7.96 -14.92 -8.37
C GLU A 10 8.04 -16.32 -9.00
N GLU A 11 8.29 -17.36 -8.20
CA GLU A 11 8.24 -18.75 -8.66
C GLU A 11 6.81 -19.17 -9.01
N LEU A 12 5.83 -18.77 -8.18
CA LEU A 12 4.42 -19.02 -8.46
C LEU A 12 3.99 -18.32 -9.75
N VAL A 13 4.39 -17.06 -9.96
CA VAL A 13 4.12 -16.34 -11.22
C VAL A 13 4.69 -17.09 -12.41
N ARG A 14 5.95 -17.58 -12.33
CA ARG A 14 6.54 -18.38 -13.42
C ARG A 14 5.76 -19.65 -13.72
N LEU A 15 5.14 -20.28 -12.71
CA LEU A 15 4.25 -21.41 -12.91
C LEU A 15 2.96 -21.02 -13.62
N VAL A 16 2.34 -19.91 -13.22
CA VAL A 16 1.14 -19.38 -13.89
C VAL A 16 1.43 -19.09 -15.37
N LEU A 17 2.58 -18.46 -15.67
CA LEU A 17 3.01 -18.18 -17.05
C LEU A 17 3.25 -19.44 -17.88
N LYS A 18 3.50 -20.59 -17.23
CA LYS A 18 3.59 -21.94 -17.85
C LYS A 18 2.23 -22.67 -17.86
N ASN A 19 1.12 -21.94 -17.78
CA ASN A 19 -0.27 -22.46 -17.77
C ASN A 19 -0.61 -23.34 -16.55
N LYS A 20 0.14 -23.29 -15.45
CA LYS A 20 -0.24 -23.91 -14.17
C LYS A 20 -1.06 -22.91 -13.36
N THR A 21 -2.33 -22.76 -13.72
CA THR A 21 -3.25 -21.72 -13.19
C THR A 21 -3.47 -21.83 -11.68
N ASP A 22 -3.45 -23.07 -11.13
CA ASP A 22 -3.61 -23.33 -9.69
C ASP A 22 -2.56 -22.60 -8.82
N ALA A 23 -1.39 -22.27 -9.39
CA ALA A 23 -0.39 -21.48 -8.70
C ALA A 23 -0.86 -20.03 -8.41
N PHE A 24 -1.82 -19.51 -9.20
CA PHE A 24 -2.40 -18.20 -8.92
C PHE A 24 -3.33 -18.22 -7.71
N ASP A 25 -4.03 -19.32 -7.44
CA ASP A 25 -4.90 -19.45 -6.26
C ASP A 25 -4.09 -19.29 -4.97
N ILE A 26 -2.84 -19.76 -4.97
CA ILE A 26 -1.92 -19.56 -3.83
C ILE A 26 -1.56 -18.09 -3.68
N LEU A 27 -1.22 -17.40 -4.76
CA LEU A 27 -0.96 -15.96 -4.76
C LEU A 27 -2.19 -15.19 -4.29
N ALA A 28 -3.37 -15.51 -4.82
CA ALA A 28 -4.62 -14.88 -4.43
C ALA A 28 -4.87 -15.03 -2.92
N LYS A 29 -4.76 -16.22 -2.37
CA LYS A 29 -4.90 -16.48 -0.92
C LYS A 29 -3.88 -15.72 -0.07
N ARG A 30 -2.62 -15.61 -0.52
CA ARG A 30 -1.56 -14.86 0.18
C ARG A 30 -1.85 -13.36 0.23
N TYR A 31 -2.38 -12.82 -0.86
CA TYR A 31 -2.55 -11.38 -1.01
C TYR A 31 -3.93 -10.87 -0.60
N GLU A 32 -4.99 -11.66 -0.69
CA GLU A 32 -6.35 -11.25 -0.33
C GLU A 32 -6.41 -10.59 1.06
N LYS A 33 -5.93 -11.29 2.09
CA LYS A 33 -5.94 -10.75 3.46
C LYS A 33 -5.05 -9.50 3.63
N LYS A 34 -3.91 -9.45 2.92
CA LYS A 34 -3.00 -8.30 2.95
C LYS A 34 -3.67 -7.08 2.30
N LEU A 35 -4.26 -7.27 1.12
CA LEU A 35 -4.93 -6.20 0.38
C LEU A 35 -6.19 -5.70 1.10
N LEU A 36 -6.94 -6.58 1.77
CA LEU A 36 -8.07 -6.20 2.62
C LEU A 36 -7.61 -5.31 3.78
N ARG A 37 -6.54 -5.69 4.49
CA ARG A 37 -5.98 -4.84 5.57
C ARG A 37 -5.49 -3.50 5.04
N TYR A 38 -4.77 -3.50 3.93
CA TYR A 38 -4.32 -2.29 3.26
C TYR A 38 -5.49 -1.39 2.88
N GLY A 39 -6.52 -1.94 2.23
CA GLY A 39 -7.72 -1.19 1.85
C GLY A 39 -8.45 -0.60 3.05
N LYS A 40 -8.68 -1.37 4.11
CA LYS A 40 -9.35 -0.91 5.34
C LYS A 40 -8.62 0.25 6.01
N ARG A 41 -7.28 0.22 6.06
CA ARG A 41 -6.46 1.30 6.65
C ARG A 41 -6.38 2.52 5.76
N PHE A 42 -6.26 2.32 4.45
CA PHE A 42 -6.11 3.42 3.51
C PHE A 42 -7.44 4.12 3.22
N LEU A 43 -8.49 3.37 2.94
CA LEU A 43 -9.76 3.93 2.50
C LEU A 43 -10.64 4.44 3.65
N TYR A 44 -10.56 3.85 4.80
CA TYR A 44 -11.31 4.17 6.01
C TYR A 44 -12.82 4.46 5.75
N ASN A 45 -13.71 3.67 6.35
CA ASN A 45 -15.17 3.77 6.19
C ASN A 45 -15.73 3.64 4.76
N HIS A 46 -14.99 3.02 3.84
CA HIS A 46 -15.57 2.67 2.55
C HIS A 46 -16.24 1.30 2.62
N GLU A 47 -17.48 1.25 2.19
CA GLU A 47 -18.18 0.00 1.92
C GLU A 47 -17.58 -0.67 0.67
N ASN A 48 -17.74 -1.99 0.55
CA ASN A 48 -17.32 -2.76 -0.64
C ASN A 48 -15.80 -2.90 -0.86
N ILE A 49 -14.95 -2.75 0.18
CA ILE A 49 -13.51 -3.01 0.05
C ILE A 49 -13.23 -4.44 -0.44
N GLU A 50 -14.06 -5.39 -0.03
CA GLU A 50 -13.94 -6.79 -0.44
C GLU A 50 -14.14 -6.95 -1.95
N ASP A 51 -15.15 -6.31 -2.53
CA ASP A 51 -15.40 -6.32 -3.98
C ASP A 51 -14.23 -5.69 -4.75
N VAL A 52 -13.68 -4.59 -4.22
CA VAL A 52 -12.52 -3.94 -4.86
C VAL A 52 -11.30 -4.86 -4.81
N VAL A 53 -11.06 -5.58 -3.70
CA VAL A 53 -9.95 -6.53 -3.60
C VAL A 53 -10.15 -7.71 -4.54
N GLN A 54 -11.37 -8.23 -4.71
CA GLN A 54 -11.66 -9.26 -5.71
C GLN A 54 -11.39 -8.75 -7.14
N ASN A 55 -11.75 -7.51 -7.44
CA ASN A 55 -11.41 -6.88 -8.72
C ASN A 55 -9.89 -6.74 -8.92
N VAL A 56 -9.14 -6.41 -7.86
CA VAL A 56 -7.67 -6.36 -7.90
C VAL A 56 -7.09 -7.72 -8.25
N LEU A 57 -7.53 -8.79 -7.58
CA LEU A 57 -7.06 -10.16 -7.83
C LEU A 57 -7.40 -10.61 -9.24
N THR A 58 -8.61 -10.33 -9.72
CA THR A 58 -9.04 -10.60 -11.09
C THR A 58 -8.16 -9.87 -12.11
N LYS A 59 -7.90 -8.56 -11.89
CA LYS A 59 -7.02 -7.77 -12.76
C LYS A 59 -5.59 -8.28 -12.73
N ALA A 60 -5.09 -8.70 -11.56
CA ALA A 60 -3.78 -9.31 -11.44
C ALA A 60 -3.68 -10.59 -12.26
N TYR A 61 -4.68 -11.47 -12.18
CA TYR A 61 -4.73 -12.70 -12.99
C TYR A 61 -4.73 -12.42 -14.49
N VAL A 62 -5.65 -11.55 -14.94
CA VAL A 62 -5.79 -11.22 -16.36
C VAL A 62 -4.51 -10.59 -16.93
N ASN A 63 -3.84 -9.76 -16.13
CA ASN A 63 -2.64 -9.04 -16.57
C ASN A 63 -1.33 -9.73 -16.18
N ILE A 64 -1.35 -10.95 -15.64
CA ILE A 64 -0.16 -11.65 -15.14
C ILE A 64 0.92 -11.83 -16.23
N LYS A 65 0.50 -11.96 -17.48
CA LYS A 65 1.40 -12.09 -18.64
C LYS A 65 2.21 -10.82 -18.92
N SER A 66 1.77 -9.66 -18.43
CA SER A 66 2.50 -8.39 -18.56
C SER A 66 3.48 -8.15 -17.41
N PHE A 67 3.47 -8.98 -16.38
CA PHE A 67 4.39 -8.89 -15.26
C PHE A 67 5.78 -9.42 -15.64
N ASP A 68 6.81 -8.67 -15.28
CA ASP A 68 8.20 -9.07 -15.43
C ASP A 68 8.64 -9.93 -14.23
N PRO A 69 8.86 -11.27 -14.41
CA PRO A 69 9.20 -12.17 -13.31
C PRO A 69 10.61 -11.94 -12.72
N SER A 70 11.39 -11.00 -13.24
CA SER A 70 12.66 -10.55 -12.63
C SER A 70 12.44 -9.53 -11.52
N ARG A 71 11.24 -8.96 -11.42
CA ARG A 71 10.85 -7.98 -10.39
C ARG A 71 10.07 -8.64 -9.26
N LYS A 72 10.00 -7.95 -8.11
CA LYS A 72 9.16 -8.39 -6.99
C LYS A 72 7.67 -8.31 -7.35
N PHE A 73 6.93 -9.39 -7.10
CA PHE A 73 5.49 -9.45 -7.37
C PHE A 73 4.69 -8.53 -6.43
N SER A 74 5.13 -8.43 -5.17
CA SER A 74 4.43 -7.64 -4.16
C SER A 74 4.18 -6.18 -4.57
N PRO A 75 5.16 -5.35 -4.97
CA PRO A 75 4.90 -3.98 -5.40
C PRO A 75 3.97 -3.91 -6.61
N TRP A 76 4.02 -4.89 -7.51
CA TRP A 76 3.17 -4.90 -8.70
C TRP A 76 1.68 -5.09 -8.36
N ILE A 77 1.34 -6.06 -7.50
CA ILE A 77 -0.06 -6.27 -7.09
C ILE A 77 -0.58 -5.13 -6.20
N TYR A 78 0.27 -4.57 -5.31
CA TYR A 78 -0.10 -3.39 -4.52
C TYR A 78 -0.34 -2.16 -5.40
N ARG A 79 0.36 -2.02 -6.51
CA ARG A 79 0.09 -0.96 -7.48
C ARG A 79 -1.27 -1.12 -8.16
N ILE A 80 -1.67 -2.35 -8.50
CA ILE A 80 -3.02 -2.62 -9.03
C ILE A 80 -4.05 -2.20 -7.96
N ALA A 81 -3.82 -2.59 -6.70
CA ALA A 81 -4.69 -2.22 -5.58
C ALA A 81 -4.76 -0.71 -5.38
N HIS A 82 -3.62 0.00 -5.36
CA HIS A 82 -3.57 1.46 -5.31
C HIS A 82 -4.48 2.10 -6.36
N ASN A 83 -4.33 1.70 -7.62
CA ASN A 83 -5.13 2.25 -8.72
C ASN A 83 -6.63 2.02 -8.51
N GLU A 84 -7.05 0.83 -8.07
CA GLU A 84 -8.46 0.53 -7.81
C GLU A 84 -9.01 1.33 -6.61
N PHE A 85 -8.22 1.46 -5.56
CA PHE A 85 -8.60 2.26 -4.38
C PHE A 85 -8.73 3.75 -4.72
N ILE A 86 -7.81 4.29 -5.50
CA ILE A 86 -7.89 5.68 -5.98
C ILE A 86 -9.11 5.88 -6.90
N ASN A 87 -9.42 4.90 -7.76
CA ASN A 87 -10.62 4.95 -8.60
C ASN A 87 -11.90 4.96 -7.77
N LEU A 88 -11.96 4.16 -6.70
CA LEU A 88 -13.08 4.16 -5.76
C LEU A 88 -13.26 5.55 -5.12
N ILE A 89 -12.18 6.13 -4.55
CA ILE A 89 -12.20 7.47 -3.95
C ILE A 89 -12.70 8.53 -4.95
N LYS A 90 -12.20 8.49 -6.19
CA LYS A 90 -12.60 9.45 -7.23
C LYS A 90 -14.08 9.32 -7.58
N LYS A 91 -14.58 8.08 -7.72
CA LYS A 91 -15.98 7.80 -8.03
C LYS A 91 -16.90 8.36 -6.95
N GLU A 92 -16.59 8.15 -5.68
CA GLU A 92 -17.42 8.60 -4.57
C GLU A 92 -17.37 10.11 -4.37
N LYS A 93 -16.19 10.72 -4.49
CA LYS A 93 -16.04 12.18 -4.32
C LYS A 93 -16.49 12.98 -5.55
N LYS A 94 -16.90 12.34 -6.65
CA LYS A 94 -17.22 13.00 -7.95
C LYS A 94 -16.13 13.97 -8.41
N LEU A 95 -14.84 13.70 -8.11
CA LEU A 95 -13.73 14.58 -8.40
C LEU A 95 -13.28 14.45 -9.87
N PRO A 96 -13.01 15.56 -10.57
CA PRO A 96 -12.36 15.51 -11.89
C PRO A 96 -10.94 14.93 -11.78
N PHE A 97 -10.44 14.37 -12.88
CA PHE A 97 -9.15 13.65 -13.00
C PHE A 97 -7.88 14.43 -12.58
N LEU A 98 -7.97 15.72 -12.25
CA LEU A 98 -6.85 16.67 -12.18
C LEU A 98 -6.32 17.02 -10.78
N PHE A 99 -6.54 16.22 -9.74
CA PHE A 99 -5.91 16.52 -8.43
C PHE A 99 -4.71 15.64 -8.12
N LEU A 100 -3.67 15.75 -8.97
CA LEU A 100 -2.29 15.55 -8.53
C LEU A 100 -1.83 16.90 -7.93
N GLU A 101 -2.06 17.12 -6.65
CA GLU A 101 -1.38 18.22 -5.95
C GLU A 101 0.12 17.98 -6.08
N ALA A 102 0.80 18.82 -6.85
CA ALA A 102 2.25 18.85 -6.92
C ALA A 102 2.80 19.10 -5.51
N ASP A 103 3.43 18.10 -4.92
CA ASP A 103 4.18 18.30 -3.69
C ASP A 103 5.38 19.19 -4.04
N VAL A 104 5.42 20.39 -3.48
CA VAL A 104 6.60 21.24 -3.56
C VAL A 104 7.76 20.48 -2.94
N ILE A 105 8.75 20.15 -3.77
CA ILE A 105 9.93 19.38 -3.36
C ILE A 105 10.79 20.31 -2.51
N PHE A 106 10.58 20.28 -1.20
CA PHE A 106 11.57 20.79 -0.27
C PHE A 106 12.56 19.66 0.00
N SER A 107 13.78 19.81 -0.49
CA SER A 107 14.91 18.99 -0.11
C SER A 107 15.17 19.18 1.38
N PHE A 108 14.85 18.17 2.19
CA PHE A 108 15.23 18.12 3.59
C PHE A 108 16.11 16.89 3.84
N ALA A 109 17.41 17.18 3.98
CA ALA A 109 18.34 16.26 4.61
C ALA A 109 17.98 16.14 6.10
N GLY A 110 17.90 14.91 6.58
CA GLY A 110 18.01 14.63 8.01
C GLY A 110 16.74 14.55 8.83
N GLU A 111 16.31 13.33 9.06
CA GLU A 111 15.87 12.81 10.35
C GLU A 111 15.59 11.31 10.20
N LYS A 112 16.65 10.53 10.40
CA LYS A 112 16.61 9.05 10.35
C LYS A 112 15.96 8.42 11.59
N ASN A 113 15.66 9.17 12.64
CA ASN A 113 15.48 8.62 13.99
C ASN A 113 14.05 8.55 14.54
N PHE A 114 13.02 9.13 13.87
CA PHE A 114 11.67 9.10 14.46
C PHE A 114 11.00 7.71 14.43
N LEU A 115 11.52 6.77 13.65
CA LEU A 115 10.90 5.48 13.39
C LEU A 115 11.60 4.27 13.95
N LYS A 116 12.77 4.45 14.55
CA LYS A 116 13.30 3.43 15.47
C LYS A 116 12.44 3.29 16.73
N ASP A 117 11.59 4.29 16.99
CA ASP A 117 10.78 4.37 18.22
C ASP A 117 9.38 3.73 18.08
N ILE A 118 8.96 3.27 16.89
CA ILE A 118 7.70 2.53 16.71
C ILE A 118 8.01 1.04 16.66
N GLU A 119 8.51 0.51 17.74
CA GLU A 119 8.84 -0.90 17.87
C GLU A 119 7.70 -1.71 18.48
N THR A 120 6.75 -1.04 19.16
CA THR A 120 5.72 -1.73 19.91
C THR A 120 4.39 -1.85 19.15
N ARG A 121 3.67 -2.93 19.44
CA ARG A 121 2.33 -3.14 18.93
C ARG A 121 1.37 -2.02 19.35
N GLU A 122 1.53 -1.51 20.56
CA GLU A 122 0.72 -0.44 21.13
C GLU A 122 0.85 0.87 20.36
N GLU A 123 2.06 1.21 19.89
CA GLU A 123 2.30 2.39 19.08
C GLU A 123 1.67 2.26 17.68
N LYS A 124 1.72 1.08 17.07
CA LYS A 124 1.02 0.82 15.80
C LYS A 124 -0.48 0.98 15.96
N GLU A 125 -1.06 0.45 17.03
CA GLU A 125 -2.50 0.59 17.34
C GLU A 125 -2.88 2.06 17.60
N GLU A 126 -2.01 2.83 18.22
CA GLU A 126 -2.25 4.25 18.44
C GLU A 126 -2.18 5.06 17.13
N ILE A 127 -1.20 4.78 16.27
CA ILE A 127 -1.11 5.39 14.92
C ILE A 127 -2.36 5.05 14.11
N GLU A 128 -2.82 3.82 14.13
CA GLU A 128 -4.00 3.37 13.37
C GLU A 128 -5.25 4.21 13.69
N LYS A 129 -5.43 4.62 14.95
CA LYS A 129 -6.54 5.50 15.38
C LYS A 129 -6.55 6.87 14.71
N TYR A 130 -5.39 7.34 14.27
CA TYR A 130 -5.24 8.68 13.65
C TYR A 130 -5.09 8.64 12.13
N LEU A 131 -4.97 7.46 11.52
CA LEU A 131 -4.81 7.35 10.06
C LEU A 131 -5.93 8.07 9.31
N HIS A 132 -7.18 7.95 9.78
CA HIS A 132 -8.34 8.55 9.13
C HIS A 132 -8.33 10.09 9.13
N LYS A 133 -7.58 10.72 10.05
CA LYS A 133 -7.42 12.17 10.12
C LYS A 133 -6.38 12.71 9.14
N LEU A 134 -5.52 11.84 8.61
CA LEU A 134 -4.54 12.23 7.60
C LEU A 134 -5.19 12.42 6.23
N LYS A 135 -4.66 13.38 5.44
CA LYS A 135 -4.92 13.45 4.00
C LYS A 135 -4.46 12.17 3.33
N GLU A 136 -5.16 11.71 2.30
CA GLU A 136 -4.87 10.44 1.59
C GLU A 136 -3.40 10.36 1.15
N LYS A 137 -2.84 11.44 0.61
CA LYS A 137 -1.45 11.52 0.14
C LYS A 137 -0.39 11.26 1.22
N TYR A 138 -0.72 11.43 2.49
CA TYR A 138 0.15 11.12 3.64
C TYR A 138 -0.22 9.81 4.29
N ARG A 139 -1.52 9.48 4.34
CA ARG A 139 -2.03 8.24 4.93
C ARG A 139 -1.47 7.02 4.21
N GLU A 140 -1.56 6.99 2.89
CA GLU A 140 -1.18 5.81 2.11
C GLU A 140 0.29 5.44 2.24
N PRO A 141 1.30 6.35 2.10
CA PRO A 141 2.69 6.02 2.38
C PRO A 141 2.91 5.50 3.82
N ILE A 142 2.22 6.07 4.81
CA ILE A 142 2.28 5.59 6.21
C ILE A 142 1.77 4.15 6.30
N VAL A 143 0.62 3.83 5.69
CA VAL A 143 0.07 2.46 5.69
C VAL A 143 1.04 1.50 5.02
N LEU A 144 1.54 1.84 3.84
CA LEU A 144 2.47 0.98 3.09
C LEU A 144 3.77 0.72 3.86
N TYR A 145 4.32 1.74 4.50
CA TYR A 145 5.59 1.62 5.22
C TYR A 145 5.45 0.86 6.53
N TYR A 146 4.50 1.26 7.39
CA TYR A 146 4.39 0.74 8.77
C TYR A 146 3.61 -0.55 8.92
N PHE A 147 2.61 -0.74 8.08
CA PHE A 147 1.67 -1.85 8.22
C PHE A 147 1.85 -2.92 7.13
N GLU A 148 2.33 -2.52 5.95
CA GLU A 148 2.56 -3.43 4.84
C GLU A 148 4.07 -3.67 4.57
N GLU A 149 4.95 -3.10 5.42
CA GLU A 149 6.41 -3.34 5.46
C GLU A 149 7.09 -3.10 4.10
N LYS A 150 6.62 -2.07 3.37
CA LYS A 150 7.22 -1.68 2.09
C LYS A 150 8.38 -0.72 2.30
N ASP A 151 9.49 -0.95 1.61
CA ASP A 151 10.59 0.01 1.58
C ASP A 151 10.26 1.24 0.71
N TYR A 152 11.09 2.28 0.76
CA TYR A 152 10.87 3.53 0.03
C TYR A 152 10.83 3.33 -1.48
N GLN A 153 11.62 2.40 -2.01
CA GLN A 153 11.64 2.09 -3.44
C GLN A 153 10.35 1.36 -3.84
N GLU A 154 9.91 0.40 -3.06
CA GLU A 154 8.66 -0.31 -3.28
C GLU A 154 7.46 0.65 -3.24
N ILE A 155 7.42 1.59 -2.27
CA ILE A 155 6.38 2.62 -2.19
C ILE A 155 6.43 3.55 -3.41
N SER A 156 7.62 3.95 -3.84
CA SER A 156 7.81 4.74 -5.06
C SER A 156 7.23 4.02 -6.29
N ASP A 157 7.47 2.72 -6.41
CA ASP A 157 6.97 1.89 -7.51
C ASP A 157 5.45 1.69 -7.45
N ILE A 158 4.88 1.56 -6.25
CA ILE A 158 3.43 1.42 -6.02
C ILE A 158 2.71 2.72 -6.37
N LEU A 159 3.15 3.84 -5.79
CA LEU A 159 2.47 5.13 -5.89
C LEU A 159 2.83 5.93 -7.15
N LYS A 160 3.88 5.51 -7.88
CA LYS A 160 4.43 6.24 -9.04
C LYS A 160 4.84 7.67 -8.73
N ILE A 161 5.52 7.84 -7.62
CA ILE A 161 6.12 9.10 -7.18
C ILE A 161 7.62 8.91 -6.92
N PRO A 162 8.45 9.96 -7.02
CA PRO A 162 9.87 9.86 -6.70
C PRO A 162 10.11 9.38 -5.25
N VAL A 163 11.20 8.64 -5.01
CA VAL A 163 11.60 8.18 -3.66
C VAL A 163 11.75 9.34 -2.68
N SER A 164 12.26 10.50 -3.14
CA SER A 164 12.36 11.73 -2.35
C SER A 164 10.98 12.23 -1.90
N THR A 165 9.96 12.12 -2.76
CA THR A 165 8.56 12.45 -2.45
C THR A 165 7.98 11.47 -1.42
N VAL A 166 8.30 10.17 -1.51
CA VAL A 166 7.92 9.18 -0.49
C VAL A 166 8.45 9.60 0.88
N GLY A 167 9.75 9.92 0.97
CA GLY A 167 10.37 10.39 2.22
C GLY A 167 9.70 11.65 2.78
N THR A 168 9.40 12.63 1.92
CA THR A 168 8.72 13.86 2.30
C THR A 168 7.29 13.58 2.82
N ARG A 169 6.53 12.74 2.13
CA ARG A 169 5.15 12.37 2.53
C ARG A 169 5.13 11.60 3.84
N LEU A 170 6.05 10.67 4.04
CA LEU A 170 6.21 9.95 5.30
C LEU A 170 6.56 10.91 6.45
N LYS A 171 7.51 11.84 6.25
CA LYS A 171 7.89 12.85 7.26
C LYS A 171 6.69 13.72 7.66
N ARG A 172 5.94 14.24 6.69
CA ARG A 172 4.75 15.07 6.94
C ARG A 172 3.65 14.29 7.64
N GLY A 173 3.34 13.07 7.17
CA GLY A 173 2.33 12.22 7.81
C GLY A 173 2.65 11.94 9.29
N ARG A 174 3.90 11.64 9.59
CA ARG A 174 4.39 11.47 10.99
C ARG A 174 4.23 12.72 11.83
N SER A 175 4.61 13.87 11.27
CA SER A 175 4.48 15.15 11.98
C SER A 175 3.02 15.46 12.31
N GLU A 176 2.09 15.17 11.40
CA GLU A 176 0.66 15.33 11.64
C GLU A 176 0.15 14.39 12.74
N ILE A 177 0.54 13.10 12.70
CA ILE A 177 0.18 12.13 13.75
C ILE A 177 0.73 12.60 15.12
N LYS A 178 2.00 13.04 15.18
CA LYS A 178 2.60 13.54 16.41
C LYS A 178 1.83 14.72 17.01
N LYS A 179 1.38 15.65 16.19
CA LYS A 179 0.55 16.78 16.65
C LYS A 179 -0.77 16.27 17.25
N LEU A 180 -1.46 15.35 16.56
CA LEU A 180 -2.73 14.80 17.04
C LEU A 180 -2.57 14.03 18.36
N LEU A 181 -1.45 13.35 18.58
CA LEU A 181 -1.11 12.66 19.81
C LEU A 181 -0.87 13.65 20.96
N HIS A 182 -0.18 14.76 20.70
CA HIS A 182 0.08 15.79 21.70
C HIS A 182 -1.17 16.54 22.13
N GLU A 183 -2.09 16.82 21.18
CA GLU A 183 -3.37 17.47 21.47
C GLU A 183 -4.27 16.65 22.40
N LYS A 184 -4.17 15.32 22.35
CA LYS A 184 -4.94 14.42 23.25
C LYS A 184 -4.38 14.35 24.66
N ARG A 185 -3.10 14.70 24.86
CA ARG A 185 -2.42 14.64 26.17
C ARG A 185 -2.58 15.93 26.99
N LYS A 186 -3.20 16.96 26.40
CA LYS A 186 -3.63 18.20 27.07
C LYS A 186 -5.09 18.14 27.44
#